data_cea0aeb349d2d58831354b13136596bc
#
_entry.id   cea0aeb349d2d58831354b13136596bc
#
_cell.length_a   1.000
_cell.length_b   1.000
_cell.length_c   1.000
_cell.angle_alpha   90.00
_cell.angle_beta   90.00
_cell.angle_gamma   90.00
#
_symmetry.space_group_name_H-M   'P 1'
#
loop_
_entity.id
_entity.type
_entity.pdbx_description
1 polymer ?
#
loop_
_entity_poly.entity_id
_entity_poly.type
_entity_poly.pdbx_seq_one_letter_code
_entity_poly.pdbx_strand_id
1 'polypeptide(L)'
;MSVLERVHAAQANNTSDSREGGLGQNSQLSQQRSDLKKKLVSQLGLSTISQLMKQGDIGYVREELTVACQEILNKNSFDVPELETSAQLIRQVVDEICGLGPIQPLLEDLEVTEIMINGCGSLFYEKNGEIREADAVFDSPEQILIVMDRILAPLGRRLDQVSPIVDARLANGDRVNAVAEPIAINGPAVTIRRFTRKITSLSRLIELGSLPPWLAQLLSWAVKMRKGIALGRDAMPFFDA
;
A
#
# COMPACT_ATOMS: atom_id res chain seq x y z
N MET A 1 -20.05 6.97 -9.06
CA MET A 1 -18.72 7.56 -9.34
C MET A 1 -17.70 6.46 -9.51
N SER A 2 -16.96 6.45 -10.61
CA SER A 2 -15.87 5.51 -10.82
C SER A 2 -14.68 5.85 -9.89
N VAL A 3 -13.75 4.88 -9.67
CA VAL A 3 -12.53 5.11 -8.87
C VAL A 3 -11.72 6.27 -9.49
N LEU A 4 -11.67 6.35 -10.82
CA LEU A 4 -11.00 7.43 -11.55
C LEU A 4 -11.61 8.81 -11.26
N GLU A 5 -12.92 8.95 -11.21
CA GLU A 5 -13.60 10.20 -10.87
C GLU A 5 -13.32 10.63 -9.42
N ARG A 6 -13.22 9.66 -8.50
CA ARG A 6 -12.88 9.92 -7.08
C ARG A 6 -11.42 10.36 -6.93
N VAL A 7 -10.50 9.77 -7.69
CA VAL A 7 -9.07 10.16 -7.71
C VAL A 7 -8.92 11.56 -8.30
N HIS A 8 -9.59 11.86 -9.42
CA HIS A 8 -9.56 13.21 -10.01
C HIS A 8 -10.18 14.28 -9.09
N ALA A 9 -11.24 13.94 -8.36
CA ALA A 9 -11.83 14.84 -7.37
C ALA A 9 -10.90 15.10 -6.19
N ALA A 10 -10.17 14.07 -5.71
CA ALA A 10 -9.16 14.23 -4.67
C ALA A 10 -7.96 15.07 -5.13
N GLN A 11 -7.53 14.91 -6.38
CA GLN A 11 -6.48 15.75 -6.98
C GLN A 11 -6.91 17.22 -7.14
N ALA A 12 -8.17 17.47 -7.52
CA ALA A 12 -8.69 18.84 -7.69
C ALA A 12 -8.81 19.59 -6.36
N ASN A 13 -9.16 18.90 -5.28
CA ASN A 13 -9.27 19.52 -3.94
C ASN A 13 -7.90 19.85 -3.32
N ASN A 14 -6.84 19.12 -3.67
CA ASN A 14 -5.48 19.35 -3.18
C ASN A 14 -4.75 20.49 -3.90
N THR A 15 -5.30 21.02 -4.99
CA THR A 15 -4.61 22.08 -5.78
C THR A 15 -4.74 23.49 -5.23
N SER A 16 -5.56 23.72 -4.19
CA SER A 16 -5.87 25.10 -3.77
C SER A 16 -5.23 25.58 -2.45
N ASP A 17 -4.59 24.73 -1.64
CA ASP A 17 -4.21 25.24 -0.30
C ASP A 17 -2.83 24.87 0.28
N SER A 18 -1.88 24.20 -0.43
CA SER A 18 -0.64 23.79 0.27
C SER A 18 0.62 23.64 -0.60
N ARG A 19 0.75 24.28 -1.76
CA ARG A 19 1.82 23.97 -2.72
C ARG A 19 3.17 24.68 -2.53
N GLU A 20 3.30 25.65 -1.66
CA GLU A 20 4.59 26.39 -1.53
C GLU A 20 5.50 25.92 -0.39
N GLY A 21 4.98 25.23 0.64
CA GLY A 21 5.80 24.74 1.77
C GLY A 21 6.17 23.26 1.70
N GLY A 22 5.36 22.40 1.05
CA GLY A 22 5.50 20.94 1.09
C GLY A 22 6.47 20.36 0.05
N LEU A 23 6.66 21.00 -1.09
CA LEU A 23 7.53 20.51 -2.17
C LEU A 23 9.02 20.53 -1.80
N GLY A 24 9.45 21.47 -0.99
CA GLY A 24 10.85 21.58 -0.55
C GLY A 24 11.22 20.51 0.50
N GLN A 25 10.33 20.21 1.43
CA GLN A 25 10.59 19.24 2.50
C GLN A 25 10.54 17.79 1.99
N ASN A 26 9.60 17.44 1.12
CA ASN A 26 9.51 16.11 0.52
C ASN A 26 10.71 15.80 -0.38
N SER A 27 11.23 16.78 -1.12
CA SER A 27 12.43 16.59 -1.94
C SER A 27 13.70 16.38 -1.10
N GLN A 28 13.83 17.08 0.03
CA GLN A 28 14.96 16.91 0.96
C GLN A 28 14.92 15.54 1.65
N LEU A 29 13.76 15.10 2.12
CA LEU A 29 13.60 13.78 2.74
C LEU A 29 13.87 12.65 1.74
N SER A 30 13.43 12.78 0.50
CA SER A 30 13.74 11.81 -0.57
C SER A 30 15.24 11.73 -0.84
N GLN A 31 15.92 12.86 -0.88
CA GLN A 31 17.37 12.91 -1.06
C GLN A 31 18.10 12.26 0.13
N GLN A 32 17.75 12.62 1.36
CA GLN A 32 18.33 12.05 2.58
C GLN A 32 18.11 10.53 2.66
N ARG A 33 16.92 10.04 2.28
CA ARG A 33 16.61 8.62 2.18
C ARG A 33 17.52 7.91 1.19
N SER A 34 17.69 8.47 -0.02
CA SER A 34 18.59 7.93 -1.05
C SER A 34 20.06 7.88 -0.58
N ASP A 35 20.51 8.93 0.10
CA ASP A 35 21.88 9.02 0.59
C ASP A 35 22.14 8.06 1.75
N LEU A 36 21.18 7.92 2.68
CA LEU A 36 21.25 6.93 3.76
C LEU A 36 21.30 5.51 3.20
N LYS A 37 20.43 5.20 2.22
CA LYS A 37 20.43 3.91 1.53
C LYS A 37 21.76 3.61 0.85
N LYS A 38 22.33 4.57 0.10
CA LYS A 38 23.65 4.40 -0.55
C LYS A 38 24.75 4.14 0.47
N LYS A 39 24.79 4.87 1.59
CA LYS A 39 25.75 4.66 2.66
C LYS A 39 25.57 3.31 3.32
N LEU A 40 24.36 2.88 3.59
CA LEU A 40 24.06 1.56 4.15
C LEU A 40 24.56 0.44 3.23
N VAL A 41 24.26 0.53 1.93
CA VAL A 41 24.72 -0.43 0.92
C VAL A 41 26.25 -0.44 0.81
N SER A 42 26.91 0.74 0.89
CA SER A 42 28.36 0.83 0.83
C SER A 42 29.04 0.28 2.10
N GLN A 43 28.42 0.38 3.27
CA GLN A 43 28.97 -0.06 4.55
C GLN A 43 28.77 -1.57 4.77
N LEU A 44 27.59 -2.10 4.49
CA LEU A 44 27.28 -3.53 4.67
C LEU A 44 27.67 -4.39 3.48
N GLY A 45 27.71 -3.81 2.28
CA GLY A 45 27.90 -4.53 1.02
C GLY A 45 26.62 -5.26 0.56
N LEU A 46 26.39 -5.27 -0.76
CA LEU A 46 25.23 -5.93 -1.37
C LEU A 46 25.19 -7.43 -1.10
N SER A 47 26.38 -8.08 -1.00
CA SER A 47 26.51 -9.52 -0.70
C SER A 47 25.98 -9.86 0.70
N THR A 48 26.31 -9.05 1.70
CA THR A 48 25.87 -9.25 3.09
C THR A 48 24.36 -9.05 3.21
N ILE A 49 23.81 -7.98 2.61
CA ILE A 49 22.37 -7.74 2.58
C ILE A 49 21.65 -8.92 1.90
N SER A 50 22.17 -9.40 0.77
CA SER A 50 21.60 -10.55 0.05
C SER A 50 21.69 -11.86 0.87
N GLN A 51 22.75 -12.07 1.64
CA GLN A 51 22.86 -13.22 2.54
C GLN A 51 21.87 -13.14 3.69
N LEU A 52 21.73 -11.98 4.34
CA LEU A 52 20.77 -11.75 5.40
C LEU A 52 19.34 -12.02 4.90
N MET A 53 18.99 -11.54 3.71
CA MET A 53 17.68 -11.79 3.09
C MET A 53 17.41 -13.28 2.79
N LYS A 54 18.46 -14.08 2.53
CA LYS A 54 18.34 -15.53 2.28
C LYS A 54 18.20 -16.36 3.55
N GLN A 55 18.62 -15.86 4.70
CA GLN A 55 18.55 -16.59 5.98
C GLN A 55 17.12 -16.70 6.55
N GLY A 56 16.14 -16.03 5.97
CA GLY A 56 14.71 -16.33 6.14
C GLY A 56 14.01 -15.66 7.32
N ASP A 57 14.69 -15.05 8.26
CA ASP A 57 14.06 -14.28 9.34
C ASP A 57 14.07 -12.78 9.01
N ILE A 58 12.97 -12.34 8.40
CA ILE A 58 12.76 -10.94 8.02
C ILE A 58 12.80 -10.01 9.25
N GLY A 59 12.35 -10.49 10.42
CA GLY A 59 12.38 -9.72 11.67
C GLY A 59 13.82 -9.39 12.08
N TYR A 60 14.68 -10.39 12.11
CA TYR A 60 16.10 -10.22 12.41
C TYR A 60 16.81 -9.29 11.41
N VAL A 61 16.52 -9.45 10.11
CA VAL A 61 17.10 -8.59 9.06
C VAL A 61 16.68 -7.12 9.25
N ARG A 62 15.42 -6.87 9.58
CA ARG A 62 14.91 -5.52 9.85
C ARG A 62 15.63 -4.88 11.05
N GLU A 63 15.85 -5.64 12.11
CA GLU A 63 16.52 -5.16 13.31
C GLU A 63 17.99 -4.80 13.03
N GLU A 64 18.74 -5.68 12.37
CA GLU A 64 20.12 -5.44 11.94
C GLU A 64 20.26 -4.20 11.04
N LEU A 65 19.39 -4.06 10.05
CA LEU A 65 19.39 -2.90 9.17
C LEU A 65 19.03 -1.61 9.91
N THR A 66 18.11 -1.69 10.89
CA THR A 66 17.72 -0.55 11.72
C THR A 66 18.92 -0.06 12.56
N VAL A 67 19.63 -0.99 13.21
CA VAL A 67 20.84 -0.67 14.00
C VAL A 67 21.93 -0.05 13.11
N ALA A 68 22.18 -0.64 11.94
CA ALA A 68 23.17 -0.11 11.00
C ALA A 68 22.80 1.30 10.50
N CYS A 69 21.52 1.57 10.21
CA CYS A 69 21.04 2.90 9.84
C CYS A 69 21.25 3.92 10.97
N GLN A 70 20.96 3.53 12.22
CA GLN A 70 21.16 4.40 13.40
C GLN A 70 22.65 4.74 13.59
N GLU A 71 23.54 3.77 13.42
CA GLU A 71 25.00 4.02 13.49
C GLU A 71 25.47 4.97 12.39
N ILE A 72 24.95 4.85 11.18
CA ILE A 72 25.28 5.74 10.05
C ILE A 72 24.83 7.17 10.34
N LEU A 73 23.63 7.35 10.87
CA LEU A 73 23.09 8.66 11.22
C LEU A 73 23.92 9.31 12.35
N ASN A 74 24.31 8.53 13.36
CA ASN A 74 25.10 9.03 14.49
C ASN A 74 26.54 9.39 14.09
N LYS A 75 27.16 8.65 13.18
CA LYS A 75 28.56 8.87 12.73
C LYS A 75 28.70 9.99 11.70
N ASN A 76 27.66 10.23 10.91
CA ASN A 76 27.67 11.27 9.91
C ASN A 76 26.71 12.35 10.40
N SER A 77 27.15 13.60 10.45
CA SER A 77 26.27 14.76 10.73
C SER A 77 25.23 14.92 9.61
N PHE A 78 24.25 14.00 9.59
CA PHE A 78 23.04 14.20 8.83
C PHE A 78 22.25 15.29 9.57
N ASP A 79 22.02 16.38 8.90
CA ASP A 79 21.20 17.48 9.41
C ASP A 79 19.72 17.04 9.35
N VAL A 80 19.37 16.10 10.24
CA VAL A 80 17.98 15.61 10.38
C VAL A 80 17.40 16.33 11.61
N PRO A 81 16.45 17.25 11.40
CA PRO A 81 16.05 18.22 12.43
C PRO A 81 15.41 17.64 13.69
N GLU A 82 14.87 16.41 13.67
CA GLU A 82 14.12 15.82 14.77
C GLU A 82 14.30 14.30 14.88
N LEU A 83 14.28 13.79 16.12
CA LEU A 83 14.37 12.35 16.43
C LEU A 83 13.25 11.53 15.77
N GLU A 84 12.04 12.07 15.68
CA GLU A 84 10.90 11.45 14.97
C GLU A 84 11.14 11.30 13.48
N THR A 85 11.72 12.32 12.85
CA THR A 85 12.08 12.31 11.43
C THR A 85 13.17 11.29 11.13
N SER A 86 14.15 11.13 12.04
CA SER A 86 15.20 10.11 11.92
C SER A 86 14.65 8.68 11.99
N ALA A 87 13.75 8.40 12.92
CA ALA A 87 13.11 7.10 13.06
C ALA A 87 12.25 6.76 11.83
N GLN A 88 11.53 7.75 11.31
CA GLN A 88 10.72 7.58 10.10
C GLN A 88 11.59 7.33 8.86
N LEU A 89 12.70 8.05 8.73
CA LEU A 89 13.67 7.87 7.64
C LEU A 89 14.29 6.47 7.66
N ILE A 90 14.72 6.00 8.83
CA ILE A 90 15.26 4.64 9.02
C ILE A 90 14.21 3.61 8.61
N ARG A 91 12.98 3.74 9.10
CA ARG A 91 11.88 2.82 8.79
C ARG A 91 11.63 2.76 7.28
N GLN A 92 11.58 3.90 6.59
CA GLN A 92 11.40 3.96 5.14
C GLN A 92 12.53 3.25 4.38
N VAL A 93 13.80 3.45 4.79
CA VAL A 93 14.95 2.78 4.16
C VAL A 93 14.91 1.27 4.39
N VAL A 94 14.59 0.83 5.60
CA VAL A 94 14.46 -0.59 5.94
C VAL A 94 13.31 -1.23 5.16
N ASP A 95 12.14 -0.58 5.08
CA ASP A 95 10.99 -1.04 4.32
C ASP A 95 11.27 -1.12 2.80
N GLU A 96 12.12 -0.24 2.29
CA GLU A 96 12.54 -0.27 0.89
C GLU A 96 13.49 -1.45 0.59
N ILE A 97 14.38 -1.79 1.52
CA ILE A 97 15.38 -2.85 1.32
C ILE A 97 14.78 -4.24 1.54
N CYS A 98 14.08 -4.47 2.65
CA CYS A 98 13.57 -5.78 3.01
C CYS A 98 12.04 -5.91 3.08
N GLY A 99 11.32 -4.80 2.98
CA GLY A 99 9.86 -4.76 3.00
C GLY A 99 9.23 -4.51 1.62
N LEU A 100 8.04 -3.92 1.64
CA LEU A 100 7.28 -3.55 0.45
C LEU A 100 7.36 -2.04 0.13
N GLY A 101 8.43 -1.38 0.59
CA GLY A 101 8.67 0.04 0.33
C GLY A 101 7.56 0.95 0.90
N PRO A 102 7.17 1.99 0.14
CA PRO A 102 6.18 2.99 0.59
C PRO A 102 4.81 2.42 0.95
N ILE A 103 4.45 1.24 0.44
CA ILE A 103 3.15 0.60 0.75
C ILE A 103 3.17 -0.23 2.04
N GLN A 104 4.34 -0.49 2.64
CA GLN A 104 4.45 -1.28 3.85
C GLN A 104 3.60 -0.73 5.01
N PRO A 105 3.69 0.57 5.37
CA PRO A 105 2.87 1.14 6.45
C PRO A 105 1.38 1.08 6.16
N LEU A 106 0.99 1.24 4.87
CA LEU A 106 -0.40 1.18 4.45
C LEU A 106 -0.98 -0.23 4.55
N LEU A 107 -0.16 -1.26 4.32
CA LEU A 107 -0.54 -2.65 4.49
C LEU A 107 -0.61 -3.07 5.97
N GLU A 108 0.13 -2.42 6.84
CA GLU A 108 0.07 -2.64 8.30
C GLU A 108 -1.14 -1.96 8.95
N ASP A 109 -1.63 -0.85 8.37
CA ASP A 109 -2.83 -0.17 8.86
C ASP A 109 -4.10 -0.94 8.47
N LEU A 110 -4.82 -1.46 9.49
CA LEU A 110 -6.05 -2.25 9.30
C LEU A 110 -7.25 -1.42 8.83
N GLU A 111 -7.18 -0.11 8.90
CA GLU A 111 -8.24 0.79 8.44
C GLU A 111 -8.14 1.12 6.95
N VAL A 112 -6.97 0.91 6.34
CA VAL A 112 -6.78 1.06 4.91
C VAL A 112 -7.50 -0.07 4.18
N THR A 113 -8.37 0.30 3.24
CA THR A 113 -9.20 -0.64 2.46
C THR A 113 -8.72 -0.84 1.04
N GLU A 114 -8.07 0.15 0.45
CA GLU A 114 -7.54 0.10 -0.91
C GLU A 114 -6.24 0.90 -1.00
N ILE A 115 -5.27 0.41 -1.78
CA ILE A 115 -4.00 1.09 -2.08
C ILE A 115 -3.89 1.16 -3.59
N MET A 116 -3.57 2.35 -4.12
CA MET A 116 -3.52 2.63 -5.55
C MET A 116 -2.19 3.30 -5.89
N ILE A 117 -1.40 2.65 -6.74
CA ILE A 117 -0.14 3.15 -7.27
C ILE A 117 -0.38 3.50 -8.74
N ASN A 118 -0.15 4.75 -9.12
CA ASN A 118 -0.34 5.24 -10.49
C ASN A 118 1.00 5.73 -11.04
N GLY A 119 1.89 4.81 -11.34
CA GLY A 119 3.27 5.14 -11.73
C GLY A 119 4.10 5.66 -10.56
N CYS A 120 5.22 6.34 -10.89
CA CYS A 120 6.07 6.97 -9.88
C CYS A 120 5.48 8.29 -9.41
N GLY A 121 5.66 8.59 -8.14
CA GLY A 121 5.27 9.87 -7.57
C GLY A 121 3.79 10.00 -7.22
N SER A 122 2.95 8.98 -7.46
CA SER A 122 1.53 9.01 -7.14
C SER A 122 1.09 7.74 -6.42
N LEU A 123 0.96 7.83 -5.12
CA LEU A 123 0.49 6.76 -4.24
C LEU A 123 -0.73 7.26 -3.46
N PHE A 124 -1.86 6.60 -3.66
CA PHE A 124 -3.10 6.91 -2.96
C PHE A 124 -3.57 5.71 -2.15
N TYR A 125 -4.30 5.96 -1.09
CA TYR A 125 -4.95 4.93 -0.30
C TYR A 125 -6.35 5.36 0.13
N GLU A 126 -7.24 4.38 0.29
CA GLU A 126 -8.57 4.61 0.87
C GLU A 126 -8.57 4.21 2.34
N LYS A 127 -8.98 5.13 3.21
CA LYS A 127 -9.16 4.91 4.63
C LYS A 127 -10.49 5.51 5.07
N ASN A 128 -11.35 4.69 5.69
CA ASN A 128 -12.70 5.08 6.15
C ASN A 128 -13.59 5.68 5.04
N GLY A 129 -13.43 5.20 3.79
CA GLY A 129 -14.19 5.67 2.64
C GLY A 129 -13.66 6.95 1.98
N GLU A 130 -12.58 7.52 2.51
CA GLU A 130 -11.90 8.70 1.94
C GLU A 130 -10.61 8.28 1.23
N ILE A 131 -10.38 8.84 0.05
CA ILE A 131 -9.12 8.67 -0.68
C ILE A 131 -8.16 9.76 -0.24
N ARG A 132 -6.94 9.36 0.14
CA ARG A 132 -5.85 10.22 0.59
C ARG A 132 -4.60 9.92 -0.21
N GLU A 133 -3.77 10.92 -0.39
CA GLU A 133 -2.43 10.79 -0.95
C GLU A 133 -1.45 10.37 0.15
N ALA A 134 -0.52 9.47 -0.16
CA ALA A 134 0.48 9.02 0.79
C ALA A 134 1.69 9.98 0.81
N ASP A 135 2.26 10.16 2.00
CA ASP A 135 3.45 11.01 2.18
C ASP A 135 4.69 10.45 1.50
N ALA A 136 4.81 9.13 1.40
CA ALA A 136 5.92 8.44 0.76
C ALA A 136 5.46 7.82 -0.56
N VAL A 137 6.27 7.99 -1.61
CA VAL A 137 6.00 7.49 -2.97
C VAL A 137 7.16 6.64 -3.47
N PHE A 138 6.95 5.93 -4.58
CA PHE A 138 8.01 5.21 -5.27
C PHE A 138 8.89 6.16 -6.08
N ASP A 139 10.20 5.97 -6.03
CA ASP A 139 11.18 6.82 -6.73
C ASP A 139 11.34 6.42 -8.19
N SER A 140 11.04 5.15 -8.54
CA SER A 140 11.19 4.65 -9.91
C SER A 140 10.19 3.53 -10.25
N PRO A 141 9.88 3.32 -11.55
CA PRO A 141 9.06 2.19 -12.00
C PRO A 141 9.63 0.83 -11.62
N GLU A 142 10.95 0.70 -11.63
CA GLU A 142 11.65 -0.54 -11.27
C GLU A 142 11.43 -0.90 -9.81
N GLN A 143 11.37 0.10 -8.92
CA GLN A 143 11.06 -0.12 -7.51
C GLN A 143 9.66 -0.70 -7.32
N ILE A 144 8.67 -0.22 -8.09
CA ILE A 144 7.31 -0.78 -8.08
C ILE A 144 7.34 -2.24 -8.54
N LEU A 145 8.06 -2.54 -9.64
CA LEU A 145 8.16 -3.90 -10.17
C LEU A 145 8.84 -4.85 -9.19
N ILE A 146 9.90 -4.42 -8.49
CA ILE A 146 10.56 -5.22 -7.45
C ILE A 146 9.60 -5.54 -6.30
N VAL A 147 8.82 -4.57 -5.84
CA VAL A 147 7.83 -4.77 -4.78
C VAL A 147 6.72 -5.71 -5.27
N MET A 148 6.27 -5.53 -6.52
CA MET A 148 5.28 -6.43 -7.12
C MET A 148 5.81 -7.86 -7.26
N ASP A 149 7.07 -8.06 -7.64
CA ASP A 149 7.67 -9.38 -7.70
C ASP A 149 7.68 -10.06 -6.33
N ARG A 150 8.03 -9.33 -5.25
CA ARG A 150 7.97 -9.86 -3.87
C ARG A 150 6.56 -10.31 -3.47
N ILE A 151 5.53 -9.58 -3.90
CA ILE A 151 4.13 -9.90 -3.61
C ILE A 151 3.64 -11.10 -4.44
N LEU A 152 4.05 -11.18 -5.71
CA LEU A 152 3.53 -12.12 -6.68
C LEU A 152 4.31 -13.44 -6.76
N ALA A 153 5.63 -13.43 -6.46
CA ALA A 153 6.49 -14.60 -6.55
C ALA A 153 5.99 -15.79 -5.69
N PRO A 154 5.49 -15.61 -4.44
CA PRO A 154 4.92 -16.70 -3.66
C PRO A 154 3.68 -17.35 -4.31
N LEU A 155 3.01 -16.63 -5.21
CA LEU A 155 1.84 -17.11 -5.95
C LEU A 155 2.20 -17.73 -7.31
N GLY A 156 3.50 -17.78 -7.66
CA GLY A 156 3.97 -18.21 -8.96
C GLY A 156 3.53 -17.30 -10.12
N ARG A 157 3.26 -16.01 -9.83
CA ARG A 157 2.86 -15.01 -10.82
C ARG A 157 4.01 -14.03 -11.07
N ARG A 158 4.00 -13.42 -12.25
CA ARG A 158 4.99 -12.42 -12.68
C ARG A 158 4.29 -11.22 -13.29
N LEU A 159 4.93 -10.06 -13.17
CA LEU A 159 4.54 -8.82 -13.84
C LEU A 159 5.76 -8.32 -14.62
N ASP A 160 5.76 -8.53 -15.91
CA ASP A 160 6.85 -8.16 -16.81
C ASP A 160 6.32 -7.80 -18.21
N GLN A 161 7.21 -7.47 -19.16
CA GLN A 161 6.83 -7.10 -20.51
C GLN A 161 6.13 -8.24 -21.29
N VAL A 162 6.35 -9.50 -20.91
CA VAL A 162 5.70 -10.67 -21.53
C VAL A 162 4.32 -10.92 -20.92
N SER A 163 4.19 -10.64 -19.61
CA SER A 163 2.94 -10.76 -18.85
C SER A 163 2.63 -9.43 -18.16
N PRO A 164 2.21 -8.40 -18.92
CA PRO A 164 2.07 -7.05 -18.43
C PRO A 164 0.81 -6.80 -17.59
N ILE A 165 -0.07 -7.79 -17.47
CA ILE A 165 -1.29 -7.71 -16.64
C ILE A 165 -1.30 -8.88 -15.66
N VAL A 166 -1.58 -8.57 -14.41
CA VAL A 166 -1.76 -9.59 -13.37
C VAL A 166 -2.99 -9.28 -12.53
N ASP A 167 -3.81 -10.30 -12.28
CA ASP A 167 -4.87 -10.30 -11.26
C ASP A 167 -4.59 -11.49 -10.34
N ALA A 168 -4.36 -11.23 -9.07
CA ALA A 168 -3.98 -12.23 -8.09
C ALA A 168 -4.72 -12.03 -6.77
N ARG A 169 -4.89 -13.13 -6.02
CA ARG A 169 -5.42 -13.12 -4.68
C ARG A 169 -4.35 -13.62 -3.71
N LEU A 170 -4.02 -12.79 -2.74
CA LEU A 170 -3.02 -13.08 -1.72
C LEU A 170 -3.56 -14.08 -0.70
N ALA A 171 -2.66 -14.72 0.05
CA ALA A 171 -3.02 -15.70 1.08
C ALA A 171 -3.90 -15.11 2.20
N ASN A 172 -3.75 -13.83 2.50
CA ASN A 172 -4.59 -13.09 3.45
C ASN A 172 -5.97 -12.71 2.91
N GLY A 173 -6.25 -13.00 1.63
CA GLY A 173 -7.49 -12.69 0.94
C GLY A 173 -7.50 -11.39 0.15
N ASP A 174 -6.49 -10.55 0.28
CA ASP A 174 -6.35 -9.30 -0.46
C ASP A 174 -6.25 -9.59 -1.97
N ARG A 175 -6.78 -8.67 -2.76
CA ARG A 175 -6.79 -8.78 -4.22
C ARG A 175 -5.85 -7.75 -4.81
N VAL A 176 -4.93 -8.20 -5.66
CA VAL A 176 -3.95 -7.37 -6.35
C VAL A 176 -4.23 -7.41 -7.84
N ASN A 177 -4.43 -6.24 -8.41
CA ASN A 177 -4.46 -6.04 -9.85
C ASN A 177 -3.32 -5.11 -10.24
N ALA A 178 -2.52 -5.50 -11.23
CA ALA A 178 -1.40 -4.70 -11.68
C ALA A 178 -1.27 -4.75 -13.21
N VAL A 179 -0.88 -3.61 -13.76
CA VAL A 179 -0.61 -3.42 -15.19
C VAL A 179 0.73 -2.72 -15.34
N ALA A 180 1.61 -3.25 -16.20
CA ALA A 180 2.93 -2.69 -16.49
C ALA A 180 3.12 -2.40 -17.98
N GLU A 181 4.29 -1.93 -18.35
CA GLU A 181 4.67 -1.80 -19.75
C GLU A 181 4.57 -3.15 -20.50
N PRO A 182 4.15 -3.13 -21.77
CA PRO A 182 3.92 -1.99 -22.67
C PRO A 182 2.52 -1.36 -22.57
N ILE A 183 1.64 -1.83 -21.68
CA ILE A 183 0.25 -1.37 -21.59
C ILE A 183 0.15 -0.07 -20.78
N ALA A 184 0.81 -0.03 -19.64
CA ALA A 184 0.85 1.16 -18.76
C ALA A 184 2.03 2.06 -19.14
N ILE A 185 1.80 3.01 -20.05
CA ILE A 185 2.84 3.88 -20.64
C ILE A 185 3.48 4.82 -19.60
N ASN A 186 2.74 5.24 -18.59
CA ASN A 186 3.20 6.18 -17.56
C ASN A 186 3.83 5.49 -16.34
N GLY A 187 4.26 4.23 -16.50
CA GLY A 187 4.76 3.38 -15.43
C GLY A 187 3.68 2.43 -14.87
N PRO A 188 4.08 1.47 -14.03
CA PRO A 188 3.16 0.45 -13.52
C PRO A 188 2.00 1.05 -12.74
N ALA A 189 0.77 0.58 -13.05
CA ALA A 189 -0.43 0.90 -12.28
C ALA A 189 -0.81 -0.33 -11.45
N VAL A 190 -0.97 -0.15 -10.13
CA VAL A 190 -1.26 -1.25 -9.20
C VAL A 190 -2.41 -0.85 -8.29
N THR A 191 -3.35 -1.77 -8.09
CA THR A 191 -4.41 -1.63 -7.10
C THR A 191 -4.38 -2.84 -6.18
N ILE A 192 -4.28 -2.60 -4.88
CA ILE A 192 -4.39 -3.62 -3.84
C ILE A 192 -5.65 -3.36 -3.05
N ARG A 193 -6.66 -4.22 -3.23
CA ARG A 193 -7.91 -4.14 -2.49
C ARG A 193 -7.88 -5.12 -1.33
N ARG A 194 -7.98 -4.60 -0.13
CA ARG A 194 -7.85 -5.38 1.08
C ARG A 194 -9.15 -6.11 1.41
N PHE A 195 -8.99 -7.35 1.86
CA PHE A 195 -10.10 -8.12 2.37
C PHE A 195 -10.44 -7.66 3.79
N THR A 196 -11.44 -6.79 3.90
CA THR A 196 -11.86 -6.22 5.19
C THR A 196 -12.57 -7.28 6.03
N ARG A 197 -11.96 -7.64 7.17
CA ARG A 197 -12.57 -8.56 8.15
C ARG A 197 -13.53 -7.87 9.12
N LYS A 198 -13.89 -6.61 8.88
CA LYS A 198 -14.76 -5.83 9.78
C LYS A 198 -16.19 -6.38 9.85
N ILE A 199 -16.67 -7.03 8.79
CA ILE A 199 -18.02 -7.58 8.69
C ILE A 199 -17.91 -9.05 8.30
N THR A 200 -17.93 -9.94 9.31
CA THR A 200 -17.79 -11.38 9.11
C THR A 200 -19.03 -12.17 9.54
N SER A 201 -20.06 -11.50 10.06
CA SER A 201 -21.27 -12.15 10.55
C SER A 201 -22.51 -11.31 10.31
N LEU A 202 -23.67 -11.99 10.24
CA LEU A 202 -24.98 -11.33 10.17
C LEU A 202 -25.26 -10.50 11.44
N SER A 203 -24.77 -10.95 12.59
CA SER A 203 -24.90 -10.21 13.85
C SER A 203 -24.22 -8.85 13.76
N ARG A 204 -23.03 -8.80 13.14
CA ARG A 204 -22.32 -7.54 12.96
C ARG A 204 -23.04 -6.57 12.01
N LEU A 205 -23.72 -7.09 10.99
CA LEU A 205 -24.56 -6.26 10.09
C LEU A 205 -25.77 -5.70 10.83
N ILE A 206 -26.37 -6.47 11.75
CA ILE A 206 -27.47 -6.00 12.59
C ILE A 206 -27.00 -4.89 13.53
N GLU A 207 -25.87 -5.08 14.22
CA GLU A 207 -25.28 -4.07 15.11
C GLU A 207 -24.98 -2.75 14.39
N LEU A 208 -24.52 -2.82 13.13
CA LEU A 208 -24.25 -1.67 12.28
C LEU A 208 -25.53 -1.03 11.69
N GLY A 209 -26.71 -1.59 11.95
CA GLY A 209 -27.97 -1.10 11.37
C GLY A 209 -28.14 -1.37 9.88
N SER A 210 -27.19 -2.10 9.26
CA SER A 210 -27.23 -2.39 7.82
C SER A 210 -28.20 -3.50 7.46
N LEU A 211 -28.63 -4.31 8.45
CA LEU A 211 -29.53 -5.44 8.24
C LEU A 211 -30.50 -5.57 9.42
N PRO A 212 -31.83 -5.52 9.20
CA PRO A 212 -32.77 -5.74 10.27
C PRO A 212 -32.78 -7.24 10.70
N PRO A 213 -33.06 -7.54 11.98
CA PRO A 213 -32.98 -8.90 12.51
C PRO A 213 -33.84 -9.92 11.76
N TRP A 214 -35.04 -9.54 11.33
CA TRP A 214 -35.93 -10.43 10.59
C TRP A 214 -35.37 -10.84 9.24
N LEU A 215 -34.67 -9.92 8.54
CA LEU A 215 -34.04 -10.19 7.25
C LEU A 215 -32.81 -11.10 7.41
N ALA A 216 -32.03 -10.93 8.49
CA ALA A 216 -30.93 -11.82 8.81
C ALA A 216 -31.41 -13.26 9.01
N GLN A 217 -32.55 -13.44 9.69
CA GLN A 217 -33.15 -14.74 9.89
C GLN A 217 -33.65 -15.36 8.58
N LEU A 218 -34.30 -14.55 7.73
CA LEU A 218 -34.77 -14.99 6.41
C LEU A 218 -33.59 -15.42 5.51
N LEU A 219 -32.50 -14.63 5.48
CA LEU A 219 -31.28 -14.98 4.73
C LEU A 219 -30.65 -16.28 5.25
N SER A 220 -30.60 -16.46 6.57
CA SER A 220 -30.11 -17.69 7.19
C SER A 220 -30.93 -18.92 6.76
N TRP A 221 -32.25 -18.80 6.72
CA TRP A 221 -33.14 -19.87 6.22
C TRP A 221 -32.93 -20.13 4.72
N ALA A 222 -32.84 -19.07 3.91
CA ALA A 222 -32.64 -19.20 2.46
C ALA A 222 -31.34 -19.97 2.17
N VAL A 223 -30.24 -19.67 2.88
CA VAL A 223 -28.96 -20.37 2.75
C VAL A 223 -29.10 -21.84 3.18
N LYS A 224 -29.73 -22.11 4.34
CA LYS A 224 -29.97 -23.49 4.81
C LYS A 224 -30.80 -24.29 3.84
N MET A 225 -31.78 -23.65 3.18
CA MET A 225 -32.64 -24.26 2.16
C MET A 225 -31.98 -24.32 0.77
N ARG A 226 -30.69 -23.95 0.66
CA ARG A 226 -29.92 -23.92 -0.59
C ARG A 226 -30.60 -23.10 -1.70
N LYS A 227 -31.24 -21.99 -1.33
CA LYS A 227 -31.85 -21.07 -2.31
C LYS A 227 -30.79 -20.12 -2.87
N GLY A 228 -30.91 -19.80 -4.16
CA GLY A 228 -30.10 -18.76 -4.79
C GLY A 228 -30.47 -17.39 -4.20
N ILE A 229 -29.47 -16.61 -3.80
CA ILE A 229 -29.63 -15.24 -3.31
C ILE A 229 -28.83 -14.34 -4.25
N ALA A 230 -29.51 -13.37 -4.84
CA ALA A 230 -28.86 -12.34 -5.66
C ALA A 230 -28.82 -11.03 -4.86
N LEU A 231 -27.63 -10.42 -4.79
CA LEU A 231 -27.43 -9.11 -4.21
C LEU A 231 -27.12 -8.14 -5.35
N GLY A 232 -27.99 -7.15 -5.54
CA GLY A 232 -27.77 -6.05 -6.46
C GLY A 232 -27.21 -4.84 -5.71
N ARG A 233 -26.23 -4.15 -6.30
CA ARG A 233 -25.81 -2.82 -5.86
C ARG A 233 -26.57 -1.81 -6.67
N ASP A 234 -27.70 -1.35 -6.14
CA ASP A 234 -28.47 -0.29 -6.77
C ASP A 234 -27.95 1.06 -6.30
N ALA A 235 -27.51 1.87 -7.24
CA ALA A 235 -27.14 3.28 -7.02
C ALA A 235 -28.38 4.16 -7.23
N MET A 236 -29.57 3.70 -6.84
CA MET A 236 -30.76 4.57 -6.89
C MET A 236 -30.67 5.60 -5.76
N PRO A 237 -30.75 6.91 -6.06
CA PRO A 237 -31.03 7.88 -5.03
C PRO A 237 -32.42 7.54 -4.47
N PHE A 238 -32.47 7.35 -3.16
CA PHE A 238 -33.78 7.28 -2.48
C PHE A 238 -34.52 8.56 -2.80
N PHE A 239 -35.71 8.40 -3.35
CA PHE A 239 -36.66 9.47 -3.45
C PHE A 239 -37.00 9.92 -2.03
N ASP A 240 -36.64 11.17 -1.71
CA ASP A 240 -37.21 11.87 -0.58
C ASP A 240 -38.72 12.01 -0.87
N ALA A 241 -39.52 11.35 -0.02
CA ALA A 241 -40.96 11.51 0.02
C ALA A 241 -41.31 12.39 1.22
#